data_92b220ee04ab86e0b3f119a3c1ff9b5a
#
_entry.id   92b220ee04ab86e0b3f119a3c1ff9b5a
#
_cell.length_a   1.000
_cell.length_b   1.000
_cell.length_c   1.000
_cell.angle_alpha   90.00
_cell.angle_beta   90.00
_cell.angle_gamma   90.00
#
_symmetry.space_group_name_H-M   'P 1'
#
loop_
_entity.id
_entity.type
_entity.pdbx_description
1 polymer ?
#
loop_
_entity_poly.entity_id
_entity_poly.type
_entity_poly.pdbx_seq_one_letter_code
_entity_poly.pdbx_strand_id
1 'polypeptide(L)'
;MINQAYRLIAPKQIRADFVDLTIDEENVVVRPTYLSICAADQRYYTGSRGRVVMKQKLPMSLIHEAVGEIVYDPKGEYQVGTNVVMIPNTPMEQDDIIKENYLRSSKFRASGFDGFMQNVVSMRRDLIIPFTVEPRVAVLLELTSVVMNAVENFIGEAHERKDTIGIWG
;
A
#
# COMPACT_ATOMS: atom_id res chain seq x y z
N MET A 1 -7.71 19.94 2.69
CA MET A 1 -9.03 19.30 2.95
C MET A 1 -8.92 18.45 4.22
N ILE A 2 -9.95 18.43 5.08
CA ILE A 2 -9.94 17.57 6.28
C ILE A 2 -10.38 16.16 5.85
N ASN A 3 -9.62 15.17 6.27
CA ASN A 3 -9.86 13.74 6.05
C ASN A 3 -9.98 13.01 7.40
N GLN A 4 -10.63 11.88 7.42
CA GLN A 4 -10.70 10.99 8.58
C GLN A 4 -9.84 9.75 8.35
N ALA A 5 -8.88 9.53 9.24
CA ALA A 5 -8.01 8.36 9.26
C ALA A 5 -8.30 7.49 10.50
N TYR A 6 -8.38 6.19 10.32
CA TYR A 6 -8.61 5.22 11.40
C TYR A 6 -7.27 4.63 11.81
N ARG A 7 -6.68 5.19 12.89
CA ARG A 7 -5.32 4.88 13.32
C ARG A 7 -5.29 3.89 14.47
N LEU A 8 -4.47 2.87 14.34
CA LEU A 8 -4.07 2.04 15.48
C LEU A 8 -3.17 2.89 16.39
N ILE A 9 -3.62 3.11 17.64
CA ILE A 9 -2.90 3.91 18.64
C ILE A 9 -2.19 3.03 19.68
N ALA A 10 -2.70 1.83 19.89
CA ALA A 10 -2.15 0.78 20.74
C ALA A 10 -2.71 -0.58 20.28
N PRO A 11 -2.15 -1.71 20.69
CA PRO A 11 -2.71 -3.02 20.35
C PRO A 11 -4.21 -3.09 20.58
N LYS A 12 -4.96 -3.50 19.56
CA LYS A 12 -6.43 -3.62 19.55
C LYS A 12 -7.20 -2.31 19.76
N GLN A 13 -6.55 -1.15 19.67
CA GLN A 13 -7.18 0.15 19.88
C GLN A 13 -7.05 1.00 18.62
N ILE A 14 -8.16 1.16 17.91
CA ILE A 14 -8.26 2.03 16.74
C ILE A 14 -9.03 3.30 17.15
N ARG A 15 -8.52 4.44 16.72
CA ARG A 15 -9.14 5.74 16.93
C ARG A 15 -9.34 6.44 15.58
N ALA A 16 -10.45 7.13 15.42
CA ALA A 16 -10.67 8.02 14.29
C ALA A 16 -10.00 9.36 14.58
N ASP A 17 -9.06 9.75 13.74
CA ASP A 17 -8.37 11.04 13.81
C ASP A 17 -8.72 11.88 12.58
N PHE A 18 -8.85 13.18 12.75
CA PHE A 18 -8.93 14.11 11.64
C PHE A 18 -7.52 14.55 11.25
N VAL A 19 -7.23 14.44 9.97
CA VAL A 19 -5.92 14.74 9.39
C VAL A 19 -6.08 15.68 8.19
N ASP A 20 -5.08 16.52 7.96
CA ASP A 20 -5.06 17.32 6.73
C ASP A 20 -4.67 16.46 5.54
N LEU A 21 -5.47 16.57 4.48
CA LEU A 21 -5.16 15.96 3.18
C LEU A 21 -4.62 17.05 2.25
N THR A 22 -3.38 16.87 1.82
CA THR A 22 -2.77 17.72 0.80
C THR A 22 -3.36 17.37 -0.57
N ILE A 23 -3.80 18.39 -1.29
CA ILE A 23 -4.28 18.29 -2.67
C ILE A 23 -3.32 19.11 -3.51
N ASP A 24 -2.63 18.47 -4.42
CA ASP A 24 -1.71 19.09 -5.37
C ASP A 24 -1.82 18.41 -6.74
N GLU A 25 -1.16 18.94 -7.75
CA GLU A 25 -1.21 18.43 -9.11
C GLU A 25 -0.50 17.09 -9.31
N GLU A 26 0.42 16.73 -8.42
CA GLU A 26 1.17 15.46 -8.49
C GLU A 26 0.36 14.27 -7.95
N ASN A 27 -0.75 14.56 -7.26
CA ASN A 27 -1.56 13.55 -6.62
C ASN A 27 -3.00 13.53 -7.15
N VAL A 28 -3.64 12.39 -6.99
CA VAL A 28 -5.09 12.22 -7.10
C VAL A 28 -5.66 11.85 -5.74
N VAL A 29 -6.92 12.15 -5.51
CA VAL A 29 -7.64 11.74 -4.30
C VAL A 29 -8.43 10.48 -4.61
N VAL A 30 -8.13 9.42 -3.91
CA VAL A 30 -8.76 8.10 -4.06
C VAL A 30 -9.58 7.77 -2.82
N ARG A 31 -10.81 7.31 -3.01
CA ARG A 31 -11.64 6.73 -1.94
C ARG A 31 -11.45 5.22 -1.94
N PRO A 32 -10.86 4.61 -0.90
CA PRO A 32 -10.76 3.17 -0.78
C PRO A 32 -12.17 2.54 -0.77
N THR A 33 -12.36 1.51 -1.59
CA THR A 33 -13.63 0.78 -1.67
C THR A 33 -13.51 -0.64 -1.13
N TYR A 34 -12.37 -1.28 -1.34
CA TYR A 34 -12.04 -2.58 -0.76
C TYR A 34 -10.64 -2.56 -0.16
N LEU A 35 -10.53 -3.17 0.99
CA LEU A 35 -9.31 -3.28 1.78
C LEU A 35 -9.06 -4.75 2.10
N SER A 36 -7.84 -5.25 1.94
CA SER A 36 -7.44 -6.59 2.33
C SER A 36 -6.59 -6.55 3.60
N ILE A 37 -6.85 -7.44 4.52
CA ILE A 37 -6.13 -7.54 5.80
C ILE A 37 -5.09 -8.65 5.68
N CYS A 38 -3.83 -8.29 5.69
CA CYS A 38 -2.72 -9.24 5.65
C CYS A 38 -2.22 -9.65 7.04
N ALA A 39 -1.31 -10.61 7.08
CA ALA A 39 -0.67 -11.04 8.33
C ALA A 39 0.14 -9.91 9.02
N ALA A 40 0.64 -8.94 8.27
CA ALA A 40 1.35 -7.80 8.82
C ALA A 40 0.42 -6.88 9.63
N ASP A 41 -0.78 -6.60 9.10
CA ASP A 41 -1.82 -5.82 9.80
C ASP A 41 -2.25 -6.51 11.09
N GLN A 42 -2.47 -7.83 11.03
CA GLN A 42 -2.82 -8.61 12.21
C GLN A 42 -1.75 -8.53 13.30
N ARG A 43 -0.45 -8.61 12.91
CA ARG A 43 0.66 -8.49 13.87
C ARG A 43 0.75 -7.10 14.51
N TYR A 44 0.47 -6.02 13.75
CA TYR A 44 0.36 -4.68 14.34
C TYR A 44 -0.85 -4.59 15.26
N TYR A 45 -2.02 -5.02 14.80
CA TYR A 45 -3.26 -4.95 15.58
C TYR A 45 -3.17 -5.72 16.89
N THR A 46 -2.59 -6.91 16.91
CA THR A 46 -2.42 -7.73 18.12
C THR A 46 -1.24 -7.31 18.99
N GLY A 47 -0.35 -6.46 18.49
CA GLY A 47 0.86 -6.05 19.22
C GLY A 47 2.03 -7.04 19.11
N SER A 48 1.95 -8.03 18.21
CA SER A 48 2.99 -9.07 18.05
C SER A 48 4.26 -8.60 17.36
N ARG A 49 4.31 -7.33 16.91
CA ARG A 49 5.51 -6.71 16.28
C ARG A 49 6.63 -6.34 17.27
N GLY A 50 6.43 -6.53 18.55
CA GLY A 50 7.37 -6.13 19.58
C GLY A 50 7.28 -4.66 19.98
N ARG A 51 7.57 -4.36 21.25
CA ARG A 51 7.34 -3.04 21.86
C ARG A 51 8.10 -1.90 21.18
N VAL A 52 9.36 -2.14 20.77
CA VAL A 52 10.21 -1.10 20.15
C VAL A 52 9.61 -0.68 18.81
N VAL A 53 9.26 -1.65 17.96
CA VAL A 53 8.66 -1.38 16.64
C VAL A 53 7.32 -0.67 16.78
N MET A 54 6.49 -1.13 17.71
CA MET A 54 5.18 -0.50 17.96
C MET A 54 5.33 0.96 18.39
N LYS A 55 6.26 1.26 19.31
CA LYS A 55 6.52 2.63 19.77
C LYS A 55 7.02 3.56 18.66
N GLN A 56 7.79 3.03 17.72
CA GLN A 56 8.35 3.83 16.62
C GLN A 56 7.34 4.10 15.49
N LYS A 57 6.37 3.19 15.31
CA LYS A 57 5.50 3.20 14.14
C LYS A 57 4.06 3.68 14.41
N LEU A 58 3.59 3.60 15.65
CA LEU A 58 2.28 4.08 16.03
C LEU A 58 2.31 5.55 16.49
N PRO A 59 1.22 6.31 16.28
CA PRO A 59 -0.04 5.92 15.64
C PRO A 59 0.06 5.88 14.12
N MET A 60 -0.64 4.93 13.48
CA MET A 60 -0.77 4.89 12.02
C MET A 60 -2.05 4.16 11.60
N SER A 61 -2.62 4.51 10.45
CA SER A 61 -3.65 3.70 9.80
C SER A 61 -3.02 2.41 9.28
N LEU A 62 -3.73 1.30 9.47
CA LEU A 62 -3.34 0.00 8.95
C LEU A 62 -3.69 -0.13 7.47
N ILE A 63 -3.43 -1.30 6.91
CA ILE A 63 -3.78 -1.78 5.58
C ILE A 63 -2.97 -1.12 4.48
N HIS A 64 -2.29 -1.97 3.72
CA HIS A 64 -1.51 -1.57 2.55
C HIS A 64 -1.96 -2.28 1.25
N GLU A 65 -2.96 -3.14 1.33
CA GLU A 65 -3.59 -3.80 0.19
C GLU A 65 -4.97 -3.16 -0.03
N ALA A 66 -5.14 -2.38 -1.10
CA ALA A 66 -6.39 -1.67 -1.33
C ALA A 66 -6.63 -1.35 -2.79
N VAL A 67 -7.91 -1.29 -3.13
CA VAL A 67 -8.42 -0.66 -4.34
C VAL A 67 -9.42 0.42 -3.98
N GLY A 68 -9.58 1.38 -4.86
CA GLY A 68 -10.51 2.48 -4.64
C GLY A 68 -10.94 3.11 -5.95
N GLU A 69 -11.71 4.18 -5.83
CA GLU A 69 -12.13 4.99 -6.96
C GLU A 69 -11.57 6.41 -6.84
N ILE A 70 -11.18 6.99 -7.95
CA ILE A 70 -10.75 8.39 -8.00
C ILE A 70 -11.96 9.28 -7.74
N VAL A 71 -11.87 10.12 -6.72
CA VAL A 71 -12.92 11.08 -6.36
C VAL A 71 -12.55 12.52 -6.73
N TYR A 72 -11.26 12.80 -6.92
CA TYR A 72 -10.79 14.09 -7.39
C TYR A 72 -9.43 13.98 -8.08
N ASP A 73 -9.31 14.64 -9.21
CA ASP A 73 -8.06 14.79 -9.97
C ASP A 73 -7.85 16.27 -10.33
N PRO A 74 -6.86 16.96 -9.74
CA PRO A 74 -6.59 18.37 -10.06
C PRO A 74 -6.22 18.61 -11.52
N LYS A 75 -5.52 17.67 -12.19
CA LYS A 75 -5.13 17.78 -13.59
C LYS A 75 -6.23 17.36 -14.56
N GLY A 76 -7.24 16.63 -14.10
CA GLY A 76 -8.31 16.11 -14.98
C GLY A 76 -7.86 15.02 -15.96
N GLU A 77 -6.74 14.33 -15.68
CA GLU A 77 -6.23 13.23 -16.50
C GLU A 77 -7.02 11.94 -16.30
N TYR A 78 -7.57 11.78 -15.10
CA TYR A 78 -8.41 10.64 -14.75
C TYR A 78 -9.86 11.06 -14.56
N GLN A 79 -10.77 10.26 -15.09
CA GLN A 79 -12.20 10.46 -14.85
C GLN A 79 -12.55 10.10 -13.40
N VAL A 80 -13.35 10.94 -12.73
CA VAL A 80 -13.92 10.62 -11.41
C VAL A 80 -14.76 9.33 -11.52
N GLY A 81 -14.60 8.44 -10.55
CA GLY A 81 -15.19 7.10 -10.55
C GLY A 81 -14.30 6.02 -11.17
N THR A 82 -13.13 6.39 -11.76
CA THR A 82 -12.18 5.37 -12.25
C THR A 82 -11.68 4.51 -11.09
N ASN A 83 -11.83 3.19 -11.24
CA ASN A 83 -11.31 2.22 -10.29
C ASN A 83 -9.79 2.07 -10.42
N VAL A 84 -9.08 2.11 -9.30
CA VAL A 84 -7.61 2.01 -9.26
C VAL A 84 -7.12 1.09 -8.15
N VAL A 85 -6.06 0.35 -8.45
CA VAL A 85 -5.22 -0.30 -7.44
C VAL A 85 -4.29 0.76 -6.87
N MET A 86 -4.14 0.80 -5.56
CA MET A 86 -3.23 1.73 -4.86
C MET A 86 -1.94 1.00 -4.48
N ILE A 87 -0.81 1.46 -5.02
CA ILE A 87 0.51 0.89 -4.74
C ILE A 87 1.00 1.40 -3.39
N PRO A 88 1.31 0.51 -2.42
CA PRO A 88 1.67 0.93 -1.06
C PRO A 88 3.11 1.43 -0.94
N ASN A 89 4.01 0.98 -1.81
CA ASN A 89 5.40 1.42 -1.79
C ASN A 89 5.53 2.81 -2.40
N THR A 90 6.22 3.70 -1.70
CA THR A 90 6.45 5.08 -2.13
C THR A 90 7.95 5.30 -2.26
N PRO A 91 8.54 5.16 -3.46
CA PRO A 91 9.92 5.51 -3.72
C PRO A 91 10.18 7.00 -3.44
N MET A 92 11.27 7.31 -2.76
CA MET A 92 11.66 8.67 -2.39
C MET A 92 12.85 9.18 -3.20
N GLU A 93 13.59 8.27 -3.84
CA GLU A 93 14.74 8.55 -4.68
C GLU A 93 14.86 7.49 -5.77
N GLN A 94 15.68 7.75 -6.78
CA GLN A 94 16.02 6.81 -7.84
C GLN A 94 17.49 6.40 -7.70
N ASP A 95 17.81 5.17 -8.11
CA ASP A 95 19.17 4.63 -8.13
C ASP A 95 19.34 3.79 -9.40
N ASP A 96 20.52 3.89 -10.02
CA ASP A 96 20.80 3.23 -11.30
C ASP A 96 21.01 1.71 -11.16
N ILE A 97 21.29 1.24 -9.96
CA ILE A 97 21.63 -0.18 -9.69
C ILE A 97 20.55 -0.85 -8.85
N ILE A 98 20.10 -0.17 -7.78
CA ILE A 98 19.13 -0.71 -6.83
C ILE A 98 17.74 -0.27 -7.22
N LYS A 99 16.85 -1.22 -7.47
CA LYS A 99 15.43 -0.89 -7.72
C LYS A 99 14.86 -0.08 -6.57
N GLU A 100 14.10 0.95 -6.88
CA GLU A 100 13.57 1.96 -5.95
C GLU A 100 12.84 1.37 -4.74
N ASN A 101 12.13 0.26 -4.94
CA ASN A 101 11.40 -0.42 -3.86
C ASN A 101 12.31 -1.14 -2.84
N TYR A 102 13.60 -1.33 -3.15
CA TYR A 102 14.59 -1.90 -2.23
C TYR A 102 15.46 -0.84 -1.55
N LEU A 103 15.33 0.42 -1.93
CA LEU A 103 16.06 1.51 -1.28
C LEU A 103 15.56 1.71 0.15
N ARG A 104 16.48 2.01 1.06
CA ARG A 104 16.15 2.24 2.48
C ARG A 104 15.32 3.49 2.72
N SER A 105 15.39 4.46 1.80
CA SER A 105 14.59 5.68 1.81
C SER A 105 13.13 5.45 1.43
N SER A 106 12.82 4.37 0.71
CA SER A 106 11.45 4.05 0.32
C SER A 106 10.53 3.93 1.53
N LYS A 107 9.36 4.54 1.43
CA LYS A 107 8.31 4.46 2.46
C LYS A 107 7.27 3.43 2.05
N PHE A 108 6.78 2.68 3.01
CA PHE A 108 5.75 1.68 2.78
C PHE A 108 4.53 1.97 3.66
N ARG A 109 3.35 2.04 3.05
CA ARG A 109 2.11 2.33 3.76
C ARG A 109 1.81 1.27 4.82
N ALA A 110 1.19 1.70 5.91
CA ALA A 110 0.98 0.89 7.11
C ALA A 110 2.29 0.33 7.72
N SER A 111 3.42 1.01 7.49
CA SER A 111 4.71 0.66 8.07
C SER A 111 5.51 1.88 8.56
N GLY A 112 4.86 2.74 9.33
CA GLY A 112 5.45 3.96 9.91
C GLY A 112 4.84 5.25 9.36
N PHE A 113 3.96 5.17 8.38
CA PHE A 113 3.04 6.22 7.99
C PHE A 113 1.69 5.61 7.60
N ASP A 114 0.66 6.44 7.48
CA ASP A 114 -0.70 5.97 7.33
C ASP A 114 -0.90 5.06 6.12
N GLY A 115 -1.52 3.92 6.37
CA GLY A 115 -2.03 2.99 5.38
C GLY A 115 -3.36 3.47 4.77
N PHE A 116 -4.08 2.56 4.14
CA PHE A 116 -5.29 2.88 3.37
C PHE A 116 -6.58 2.90 4.20
N MET A 117 -6.53 2.64 5.49
CA MET A 117 -7.71 2.66 6.37
C MET A 117 -8.10 4.12 6.69
N GLN A 118 -8.58 4.83 5.68
CA GLN A 118 -8.97 6.24 5.68
C GLN A 118 -10.19 6.46 4.80
N ASN A 119 -10.91 7.57 4.98
CA ASN A 119 -12.04 7.88 4.11
C ASN A 119 -11.61 8.21 2.68
N VAL A 120 -10.52 8.95 2.54
CA VAL A 120 -9.85 9.21 1.26
C VAL A 120 -8.35 9.22 1.45
N VAL A 121 -7.61 9.00 0.37
CA VAL A 121 -6.15 8.95 0.37
C VAL A 121 -5.61 9.79 -0.77
N SER A 122 -4.65 10.66 -0.49
CA SER A 122 -3.87 11.33 -1.52
C SER A 122 -2.81 10.34 -2.05
N MET A 123 -2.86 10.05 -3.35
CA MET A 123 -1.98 9.10 -4.03
C MET A 123 -1.23 9.79 -5.15
N ARG A 124 0.08 9.60 -5.21
CA ARG A 124 0.87 10.01 -6.38
C ARG A 124 0.32 9.30 -7.61
N ARG A 125 0.31 10.00 -8.75
CA ARG A 125 -0.24 9.50 -10.03
C ARG A 125 0.45 8.23 -10.51
N ASP A 126 1.76 8.11 -10.30
CA ASP A 126 2.56 6.93 -10.65
C ASP A 126 2.36 5.72 -9.71
N LEU A 127 1.62 5.92 -8.61
CA LEU A 127 1.33 4.88 -7.62
C LEU A 127 -0.13 4.40 -7.66
N ILE A 128 -0.82 4.65 -8.77
CA ILE A 128 -2.15 4.10 -9.04
C ILE A 128 -2.18 3.39 -10.39
N ILE A 129 -2.94 2.30 -10.47
CA ILE A 129 -3.12 1.53 -11.70
C ILE A 129 -4.62 1.36 -11.95
N PRO A 130 -5.17 1.97 -13.02
CA PRO A 130 -6.56 1.74 -13.41
C PRO A 130 -6.82 0.25 -13.73
N PHE A 131 -7.99 -0.25 -13.35
CA PHE A 131 -8.40 -1.61 -13.64
C PHE A 131 -9.89 -1.69 -14.00
N THR A 132 -10.28 -2.79 -14.67
CA THR A 132 -11.66 -3.05 -15.12
C THR A 132 -12.24 -4.36 -14.59
N VAL A 133 -11.45 -5.15 -13.87
CA VAL A 133 -11.92 -6.41 -13.27
C VAL A 133 -12.80 -6.13 -12.04
N GLU A 134 -13.40 -7.17 -11.49
CA GLU A 134 -14.23 -7.04 -10.29
C GLU A 134 -13.36 -6.57 -9.09
N PRO A 135 -13.75 -5.51 -8.35
CA PRO A 135 -12.91 -4.91 -7.30
C PRO A 135 -12.50 -5.87 -6.18
N ARG A 136 -13.34 -6.87 -5.85
CA ARG A 136 -12.99 -7.90 -4.85
C ARG A 136 -11.85 -8.80 -5.29
N VAL A 137 -11.63 -8.95 -6.59
CA VAL A 137 -10.51 -9.67 -7.16
C VAL A 137 -9.30 -8.73 -7.23
N ALA A 138 -9.51 -7.50 -7.68
CA ALA A 138 -8.46 -6.51 -7.84
C ALA A 138 -7.72 -6.18 -6.53
N VAL A 139 -8.39 -6.23 -5.38
CA VAL A 139 -7.75 -5.97 -4.08
C VAL A 139 -6.62 -6.95 -3.73
N LEU A 140 -6.57 -8.11 -4.37
CA LEU A 140 -5.51 -9.11 -4.21
C LEU A 140 -4.31 -8.89 -5.15
N LEU A 141 -4.34 -7.86 -6.00
CA LEU A 141 -3.25 -7.61 -6.98
C LEU A 141 -1.94 -7.21 -6.30
N GLU A 142 -2.00 -6.52 -5.15
CA GLU A 142 -0.77 -6.22 -4.39
C GLU A 142 -0.09 -7.54 -3.96
N LEU A 143 -0.81 -8.43 -3.31
CA LEU A 143 -0.29 -9.74 -2.91
C LEU A 143 0.20 -10.56 -4.12
N THR A 144 -0.54 -10.52 -5.23
CA THR A 144 -0.15 -11.18 -6.47
C THR A 144 1.18 -10.64 -7.01
N SER A 145 1.41 -9.31 -6.91
CA SER A 145 2.66 -8.69 -7.35
C SER A 145 3.88 -9.21 -6.58
N VAL A 146 3.73 -9.50 -5.29
CA VAL A 146 4.79 -10.10 -4.45
C VAL A 146 5.16 -11.49 -4.96
N VAL A 147 4.16 -12.32 -5.28
CA VAL A 147 4.37 -13.66 -5.84
C VAL A 147 5.02 -13.57 -7.23
N MET A 148 4.52 -12.68 -8.08
CA MET A 148 5.08 -12.46 -9.42
C MET A 148 6.56 -12.03 -9.34
N ASN A 149 6.89 -11.09 -8.46
CA ASN A 149 8.28 -10.67 -8.26
C ASN A 149 9.19 -11.83 -7.81
N ALA A 150 8.70 -12.72 -6.96
CA ALA A 150 9.46 -13.92 -6.56
C ALA A 150 9.69 -14.87 -7.76
N VAL A 151 8.68 -15.08 -8.60
CA VAL A 151 8.78 -15.91 -9.80
C VAL A 151 9.74 -15.28 -10.83
N GLU A 152 9.63 -13.98 -11.07
CA GLU A 152 10.52 -13.26 -12.00
C GLU A 152 11.97 -13.32 -11.55
N ASN A 153 12.24 -13.11 -10.26
CA ASN A 153 13.58 -13.23 -9.71
C ASN A 153 14.11 -14.66 -9.84
N PHE A 154 13.29 -15.67 -9.58
CA PHE A 154 13.68 -17.08 -9.78
C PHE A 154 14.01 -17.38 -11.24
N ILE A 155 13.21 -16.89 -12.20
CA ILE A 155 13.46 -17.07 -13.63
C ILE A 155 14.70 -16.29 -14.08
N GLY A 156 14.91 -15.08 -13.55
CA GLY A 156 16.03 -14.19 -13.89
C GLY A 156 17.37 -14.67 -13.35
N GLU A 157 17.39 -15.46 -12.28
CA GLU A 157 18.60 -16.02 -11.71
C GLU A 157 19.22 -17.10 -12.60
N ALA A 158 20.56 -17.14 -12.66
CA ALA A 158 21.32 -18.10 -13.48
C ALA A 158 21.40 -19.49 -12.81
N HIS A 159 20.26 -20.11 -12.53
CA HIS A 159 20.21 -21.47 -12.02
C HIS A 159 20.43 -22.49 -13.14
N GLU A 160 21.29 -23.48 -12.92
CA GLU A 160 21.52 -24.58 -13.86
C GLU A 160 20.30 -25.51 -13.96
N ARG A 161 19.54 -25.66 -12.89
CA ARG A 161 18.33 -26.50 -12.81
C ARG A 161 17.17 -25.72 -12.23
N LYS A 162 16.04 -25.72 -12.95
CA LYS A 162 14.78 -25.02 -12.56
C LYS A 162 13.55 -25.94 -12.63
N ASP A 163 13.77 -27.24 -12.50
CA ASP A 163 12.77 -28.29 -12.67
C ASP A 163 11.96 -28.59 -11.38
N THR A 164 12.41 -28.06 -10.23
CA THR A 164 11.71 -28.27 -8.95
C THR A 164 11.75 -27.00 -8.11
N ILE A 165 10.58 -26.57 -7.63
CA ILE A 165 10.41 -25.44 -6.71
C ILE A 165 9.78 -25.96 -5.42
N GLY A 166 10.39 -25.65 -4.28
CA GLY A 166 9.80 -25.86 -2.95
C GLY A 166 9.06 -24.62 -2.47
N ILE A 167 7.81 -24.77 -2.04
CA ILE A 167 7.00 -23.70 -1.44
C ILE A 167 6.73 -24.07 0.00
N TRP A 168 7.11 -23.20 0.93
CA TRP A 168 6.85 -23.32 2.36
C TRP A 168 5.96 -22.18 2.83
N GLY A 169 4.89 -22.50 3.57
CA GLY A 169 3.96 -21.57 4.17
C GLY A 169 3.85 -21.72 5.69
#